data_04f6b15e77aa4d5f4230bb75299a868a
#
_entry.id   04f6b15e77aa4d5f4230bb75299a868a
#
_cell.length_a   1.000
_cell.length_b   1.000
_cell.length_c   1.000
_cell.angle_alpha   90.00
_cell.angle_beta   90.00
_cell.angle_gamma   90.00
#
_symmetry.space_group_name_H-M   'P 1'
#
loop_
_entity.id
_entity.type
_entity.pdbx_description
1 polymer ?
#
loop_
_entity_poly.entity_id
_entity_poly.type
_entity_poly.pdbx_seq_one_letter_code
_entity_poly.pdbx_strand_id
1 'polypeptide(L)'
;MYPTGYLLVGIGGFIGAILRYMVAGITPKKGDMPTGTLTVNIIGTTILSYLTYSHSLQHLYLLNIGILGSFTTFSTFTYESFTLLEQQANRSFLTNIMLNCVCCMLGAGLGQLMANLI
;
A
#
# COMPACT_ATOMS: atom_id res chain seq x y z
N MET A 1 5.55 -1.71 -23.70
CA MET A 1 5.25 -2.93 -22.90
C MET A 1 4.74 -4.00 -23.86
N TYR A 2 5.27 -5.20 -23.77
CA TYR A 2 4.82 -6.31 -24.61
C TYR A 2 3.40 -6.76 -24.20
N PRO A 3 2.64 -7.40 -25.12
CA PRO A 3 1.27 -7.88 -24.79
C PRO A 3 1.19 -8.75 -23.53
N THR A 4 2.22 -9.58 -23.29
CA THR A 4 2.38 -10.37 -22.08
C THR A 4 2.49 -9.53 -20.79
N GLY A 5 3.07 -8.33 -20.88
CA GLY A 5 3.15 -7.41 -19.75
C GLY A 5 1.79 -6.93 -19.27
N TYR A 6 0.88 -6.61 -20.19
CA TYR A 6 -0.50 -6.21 -19.82
C TYR A 6 -1.25 -7.32 -19.09
N LEU A 7 -1.08 -8.56 -19.58
CA LEU A 7 -1.68 -9.73 -18.94
C LEU A 7 -1.13 -9.96 -17.53
N LEU A 8 0.19 -9.83 -17.35
CA LEU A 8 0.82 -9.96 -16.04
C LEU A 8 0.37 -8.87 -15.06
N VAL A 9 0.24 -7.63 -15.52
CA VAL A 9 -0.32 -6.53 -14.70
C VAL A 9 -1.76 -6.82 -14.31
N GLY A 10 -2.59 -7.32 -15.23
CA GLY A 10 -3.98 -7.68 -14.95
C GLY A 10 -4.11 -8.80 -13.91
N ILE A 11 -3.35 -9.88 -14.07
CA ILE A 11 -3.30 -10.99 -13.10
C ILE A 11 -2.79 -10.50 -11.74
N GLY A 12 -1.70 -9.78 -11.74
CA GLY A 12 -1.13 -9.19 -10.50
C GLY A 12 -2.12 -8.24 -9.82
N GLY A 13 -2.80 -7.41 -10.60
CA GLY A 13 -3.83 -6.49 -10.11
C GLY A 13 -5.00 -7.22 -9.42
N PHE A 14 -5.47 -8.30 -10.02
CA PHE A 14 -6.50 -9.17 -9.42
C PHE A 14 -6.03 -9.75 -8.07
N ILE A 15 -4.85 -10.33 -8.04
CA ILE A 15 -4.27 -10.92 -6.81
C ILE A 15 -4.07 -9.84 -5.74
N GLY A 16 -3.47 -8.71 -6.09
CA GLY A 16 -3.19 -7.63 -5.14
C GLY A 16 -4.45 -7.03 -4.53
N ALA A 17 -5.53 -6.88 -5.32
CA ALA A 17 -6.82 -6.39 -4.82
C ALA A 17 -7.45 -7.36 -3.80
N ILE A 18 -7.37 -8.66 -4.04
CA ILE A 18 -7.84 -9.69 -3.08
C ILE A 18 -7.01 -9.62 -1.80
N LEU A 19 -5.69 -9.60 -1.91
CA LEU A 19 -4.79 -9.51 -0.75
C LEU A 19 -5.06 -8.24 0.08
N ARG A 20 -5.28 -7.11 -0.58
CA ARG A 20 -5.68 -5.87 0.10
C ARG A 20 -6.95 -6.04 0.90
N TYR A 21 -7.99 -6.60 0.28
CA TYR A 21 -9.26 -6.83 0.95
C TYR A 21 -9.10 -7.75 2.17
N MET A 22 -8.34 -8.83 2.04
CA MET A 22 -8.08 -9.77 3.13
C MET A 22 -7.30 -9.13 4.27
N VAL A 23 -6.18 -8.46 3.99
CA VAL A 23 -5.33 -7.85 5.01
C VAL A 23 -6.06 -6.72 5.72
N ALA A 24 -6.76 -5.86 4.99
CA ALA A 24 -7.56 -4.79 5.58
C ALA A 24 -8.69 -5.36 6.46
N GLY A 25 -9.31 -6.47 6.04
CA GLY A 25 -10.40 -7.10 6.78
C GLY A 25 -9.98 -7.76 8.09
N ILE A 26 -8.79 -8.37 8.15
CA ILE A 26 -8.28 -9.00 9.37
C ILE A 26 -7.57 -8.03 10.33
N THR A 27 -7.27 -6.82 9.88
CA THR A 27 -6.60 -5.82 10.72
C THR A 27 -7.57 -5.28 11.77
N PRO A 28 -7.24 -5.33 13.07
CA PRO A 28 -8.11 -4.83 14.13
C PRO A 28 -8.35 -3.33 13.98
N LYS A 29 -9.61 -2.91 14.09
CA LYS A 29 -9.95 -1.48 14.10
C LYS A 29 -9.63 -0.86 15.47
N LYS A 30 -9.11 0.37 15.43
CA LYS A 30 -8.86 1.18 16.62
C LYS A 30 -9.76 2.42 16.58
N GLY A 31 -10.93 2.33 17.24
CA GLY A 31 -11.89 3.43 17.22
C GLY A 31 -12.31 3.79 15.79
N ASP A 32 -12.25 5.08 15.46
CA ASP A 32 -12.60 5.59 14.13
C ASP A 32 -11.47 5.46 13.09
N MET A 33 -10.27 5.04 13.52
CA MET A 33 -9.08 4.99 12.66
C MET A 33 -9.16 3.87 11.62
N PRO A 34 -8.93 4.19 10.33
CA PRO A 34 -8.87 3.20 9.25
C PRO A 34 -7.54 2.44 9.25
N THR A 35 -7.31 1.64 10.26
CA THR A 35 -6.06 0.90 10.48
C THR A 35 -5.77 -0.12 9.38
N GLY A 36 -6.80 -0.68 8.74
CA GLY A 36 -6.66 -1.62 7.64
C GLY A 36 -5.96 -1.00 6.43
N THR A 37 -6.40 0.18 6.01
CA THR A 37 -5.81 0.94 4.91
C THR A 37 -4.38 1.36 5.22
N LEU A 38 -4.14 1.85 6.43
CA LEU A 38 -2.80 2.20 6.89
C LEU A 38 -1.85 1.00 6.82
N THR A 39 -2.28 -0.17 7.29
CA THR A 39 -1.48 -1.40 7.29
C THR A 39 -1.11 -1.84 5.88
N VAL A 40 -2.06 -1.90 4.94
CA VAL A 40 -1.77 -2.30 3.56
C VAL A 40 -0.83 -1.30 2.87
N ASN A 41 -0.99 -0.01 3.13
CA ASN A 41 -0.13 1.01 2.55
C ASN A 41 1.31 0.93 3.07
N ILE A 42 1.51 0.72 4.37
CA ILE A 42 2.85 0.55 4.96
C ILE A 42 3.53 -0.71 4.43
N ILE A 43 2.85 -1.86 4.49
CA ILE A 43 3.40 -3.14 4.01
C ILE A 43 3.72 -3.06 2.53
N GLY A 44 2.76 -2.60 1.72
CA GLY A 44 2.92 -2.50 0.27
C GLY A 44 4.05 -1.57 -0.13
N THR A 45 4.16 -0.39 0.50
CA THR A 45 5.23 0.57 0.23
C THR A 45 6.61 0.02 0.60
N THR A 46 6.73 -0.67 1.73
CA THR A 46 7.99 -1.28 2.17
C THR A 46 8.45 -2.35 1.18
N ILE A 47 7.56 -3.26 0.78
CA ILE A 47 7.89 -4.33 -0.16
C ILE A 47 8.18 -3.74 -1.56
N LEU A 48 7.39 -2.77 -2.01
CA LEU A 48 7.60 -2.13 -3.30
C LEU A 48 8.96 -1.44 -3.38
N SER A 49 9.34 -0.71 -2.32
CA SER A 49 10.64 -0.07 -2.22
C SER A 49 11.78 -1.10 -2.23
N TYR A 50 11.66 -2.16 -1.43
CA TYR A 50 12.64 -3.25 -1.42
C TYR A 50 12.86 -3.86 -2.82
N LEU A 51 11.78 -4.24 -3.50
CA LEU A 51 11.86 -4.84 -4.84
C LEU A 51 12.42 -3.87 -5.89
N THR A 52 12.09 -2.58 -5.77
CA THR A 52 12.58 -1.55 -6.70
C THR A 52 14.09 -1.35 -6.58
N TYR A 53 14.62 -1.34 -5.36
CA TYR A 53 16.04 -1.10 -5.11
C TYR A 53 16.90 -2.38 -5.13
N SER A 54 16.30 -3.57 -5.03
CA SER A 54 17.02 -4.86 -5.14
C SER A 54 17.42 -5.24 -6.58
N HIS A 55 17.21 -4.35 -7.55
CA HIS A 55 17.52 -4.56 -8.97
C HIS A 55 16.82 -5.77 -9.62
N SER A 56 15.78 -6.31 -9.00
CA SER A 56 15.01 -7.44 -9.54
C SER A 56 13.95 -6.96 -10.53
N LEU A 57 14.37 -6.60 -11.73
CA LEU A 57 13.45 -6.18 -12.81
C LEU A 57 12.65 -7.35 -13.41
N GLN A 58 12.99 -8.59 -13.08
CA GLN A 58 12.40 -9.79 -13.70
C GLN A 58 10.88 -9.91 -13.45
N HIS A 59 10.38 -9.32 -12.36
CA HIS A 59 8.97 -9.42 -11.98
C HIS A 59 8.25 -8.07 -11.92
N LEU A 60 8.80 -7.06 -12.61
CA LEU A 60 8.28 -5.69 -12.58
C LEU A 60 6.77 -5.61 -12.85
N TYR A 61 6.31 -6.26 -13.92
CA TYR A 61 4.90 -6.17 -14.33
C TYR A 61 3.96 -6.91 -13.37
N LEU A 62 4.33 -8.11 -12.95
CA LEU A 62 3.50 -8.91 -12.05
C LEU A 62 3.52 -8.41 -10.62
N LEU A 63 4.70 -8.23 -10.03
CA LEU A 63 4.85 -7.90 -8.62
C LEU A 63 4.69 -6.41 -8.36
N ASN A 64 5.55 -5.57 -8.97
CA ASN A 64 5.58 -4.15 -8.63
C ASN A 64 4.36 -3.42 -9.14
N ILE A 65 4.06 -3.52 -10.43
CA ILE A 65 2.95 -2.79 -11.05
C ILE A 65 1.62 -3.49 -10.75
N GLY A 66 1.54 -4.82 -10.92
CA GLY A 66 0.32 -5.57 -10.74
C GLY A 66 -0.05 -5.71 -9.27
N ILE A 67 0.65 -6.60 -8.54
CA ILE A 67 0.27 -6.96 -7.16
C ILE A 67 0.39 -5.76 -6.23
N LEU A 68 1.56 -5.14 -6.11
CA LEU A 68 1.77 -4.06 -5.16
C LEU A 68 1.06 -2.77 -5.56
N GLY A 69 0.96 -2.49 -6.86
CA GLY A 69 0.20 -1.35 -7.36
C GLY A 69 -1.29 -1.41 -7.04
N SER A 70 -1.88 -2.62 -6.98
CA SER A 70 -3.27 -2.80 -6.58
C SER A 70 -3.46 -3.11 -5.08
N PHE A 71 -2.42 -3.61 -4.41
CA PHE A 71 -2.44 -3.86 -2.97
C PHE A 71 -2.47 -2.57 -2.16
N THR A 72 -1.64 -1.58 -2.51
CA THR A 72 -1.67 -0.24 -1.91
C THR A 72 -2.86 0.57 -2.45
N THR A 73 -3.31 1.57 -1.69
CA THR A 73 -4.46 2.37 -2.09
C THR A 73 -4.39 3.81 -1.61
N PHE A 74 -4.43 4.74 -2.54
CA PHE A 74 -4.62 6.16 -2.26
C PHE A 74 -6.09 6.53 -2.21
N SER A 75 -6.91 5.94 -3.08
CA SER A 75 -8.34 6.24 -3.16
C SER A 75 -9.11 5.90 -1.88
N THR A 76 -8.85 4.72 -1.30
CA THR A 76 -9.47 4.32 -0.02
C THR A 76 -9.03 5.25 1.11
N PHE A 77 -7.73 5.56 1.18
CA PHE A 77 -7.19 6.52 2.15
C PHE A 77 -7.88 7.89 2.05
N THR A 78 -8.05 8.40 0.83
CA THR A 78 -8.72 9.69 0.60
C THR A 78 -10.19 9.65 1.01
N TYR A 79 -10.90 8.60 0.61
CA TYR A 79 -12.31 8.41 0.97
C TYR A 79 -12.51 8.32 2.49
N GLU A 80 -11.72 7.50 3.17
CA GLU A 80 -11.77 7.35 4.63
C GLU A 80 -11.41 8.65 5.36
N SER A 81 -10.39 9.36 4.87
CA SER A 81 -10.02 10.67 5.42
C SER A 81 -11.16 11.70 5.28
N PHE A 82 -11.79 11.73 4.12
CA PHE A 82 -12.95 12.60 3.89
C PHE A 82 -14.13 12.24 4.80
N THR A 83 -14.41 10.94 4.96
CA THR A 83 -15.46 10.47 5.88
C THR A 83 -15.21 10.90 7.33
N LEU A 84 -13.95 10.79 7.80
CA LEU A 84 -13.58 11.28 9.13
C LEU A 84 -13.82 12.79 9.28
N LEU A 85 -13.53 13.56 8.25
CA LEU A 85 -13.77 15.01 8.25
C LEU A 85 -15.27 15.32 8.30
N GLU A 86 -16.10 14.62 7.52
CA GLU A 86 -17.57 14.79 7.54
C GLU A 86 -18.17 14.44 8.91
N GLN A 87 -17.64 13.42 9.57
CA GLN A 87 -18.05 13.03 10.92
C GLN A 87 -17.51 13.94 12.02
N GLN A 88 -16.81 15.02 11.66
CA GLN A 88 -16.14 15.96 12.58
C GLN A 88 -15.12 15.28 13.51
N ALA A 89 -14.62 14.09 13.13
CA ALA A 89 -13.56 13.39 13.83
C ALA A 89 -12.17 13.95 13.45
N ASN A 90 -11.96 15.24 13.75
CA ASN A 90 -10.79 16.01 13.29
C ASN A 90 -9.47 15.43 13.77
N ARG A 91 -9.43 14.89 14.98
CA ARG A 91 -8.21 14.25 15.52
C ARG A 91 -7.86 12.99 14.73
N SER A 92 -8.84 12.13 14.47
CA SER A 92 -8.67 10.91 13.68
C SER A 92 -8.31 11.22 12.22
N PHE A 93 -8.92 12.27 11.64
CA PHE A 93 -8.57 12.77 10.32
C PHE A 93 -7.10 13.17 10.21
N LEU A 94 -6.62 14.04 11.10
CA LEU A 94 -5.21 14.48 11.11
C LEU A 94 -4.26 13.31 11.39
N THR A 95 -4.59 12.44 12.34
CA THR A 95 -3.79 11.27 12.69
C THR A 95 -3.69 10.32 11.49
N ASN A 96 -4.78 10.09 10.77
CA ASN A 96 -4.78 9.23 9.59
C ASN A 96 -3.85 9.76 8.49
N ILE A 97 -3.92 11.07 8.20
CA ILE A 97 -3.04 11.71 7.22
C ILE A 97 -1.57 11.60 7.67
N MET A 98 -1.27 11.98 8.90
CA MET A 98 0.10 11.96 9.43
C MET A 98 0.69 10.56 9.44
N LEU A 99 -0.06 9.55 9.91
CA LEU A 99 0.42 8.18 9.95
C LEU A 99 0.63 7.60 8.54
N ASN A 100 -0.30 7.81 7.60
CA ASN A 100 -0.10 7.34 6.23
C ASN A 100 1.13 8.00 5.59
N CYS A 101 1.30 9.32 5.73
CA CYS A 101 2.46 10.01 5.17
C CYS A 101 3.77 9.55 5.82
N VAL A 102 3.87 9.65 7.14
CA VAL A 102 5.13 9.39 7.87
C VAL A 102 5.48 7.90 7.84
N CYS A 103 4.54 7.02 8.14
CA CYS A 103 4.83 5.57 8.20
C CYS A 103 5.13 4.99 6.82
N CYS A 104 4.47 5.46 5.75
CA CYS A 104 4.79 5.00 4.40
C CYS A 104 6.17 5.52 3.94
N MET A 105 6.54 6.75 4.27
CA MET A 105 7.89 7.27 4.01
C MET A 105 8.97 6.45 4.75
N LEU A 106 8.74 6.16 6.03
CA LEU A 106 9.64 5.31 6.83
C LEU A 106 9.69 3.89 6.26
N GLY A 107 8.54 3.33 5.86
CA GLY A 107 8.47 2.03 5.21
C GLY A 107 9.26 1.98 3.90
N ALA A 108 9.15 3.00 3.07
CA ALA A 108 9.95 3.13 1.85
C ALA A 108 11.45 3.19 2.15
N GLY A 109 11.85 3.97 3.14
CA GLY A 109 13.25 4.05 3.59
C GLY A 109 13.78 2.72 4.12
N LEU A 110 12.98 2.00 4.91
CA LEU A 110 13.34 0.66 5.39
C LEU A 110 13.49 -0.34 4.26
N GLY A 111 12.56 -0.35 3.29
CA GLY A 111 12.65 -1.23 2.12
C GLY A 111 13.93 -0.98 1.31
N GLN A 112 14.27 0.29 1.07
CA GLN A 112 15.52 0.67 0.40
C GLN A 112 16.75 0.23 1.20
N LEU A 113 16.76 0.46 2.50
CA LEU A 113 17.86 0.06 3.37
C LEU A 113 18.09 -1.46 3.34
N MET A 114 17.02 -2.24 3.44
CA MET A 114 17.08 -3.70 3.35
C MET A 114 17.63 -4.16 1.99
N ALA A 115 17.21 -3.54 0.90
CA ALA A 115 17.69 -3.88 -0.44
C ALA A 115 19.20 -3.60 -0.61
N ASN A 116 19.72 -2.58 0.07
CA ASN A 116 21.14 -2.23 0.01
C ASN A 116 22.01 -3.10 0.93
N LEU A 117 21.42 -3.76 1.94
CA LEU A 117 22.14 -4.60 2.88
C LEU A 117 22.23 -6.07 2.46
N ILE A 118 21.36 -6.50 1.58
CA ILE A 118 21.25 -7.90 1.11
C ILE A 118 21.66 -7.99 -0.36
#